data_b16b16471cee52b4927b6408db829400
#
_entry.id   b16b16471cee52b4927b6408db829400
#
_cell.length_a   1.000
_cell.length_b   1.000
_cell.length_c   1.000
_cell.angle_alpha   90.00
_cell.angle_beta   90.00
_cell.angle_gamma   90.00
#
_symmetry.space_group_name_H-M   'P 1'
#
loop_
_entity.id
_entity.type
_entity.pdbx_description
1 polymer ?
#
loop_
_entity_poly.entity_id
_entity_poly.type
_entity_poly.pdbx_seq_one_letter_code
_entity_poly.pdbx_strand_id
1 'polypeptide(L)'
;MHRLGQPFKRWRLGLANWRGSTPYRRDPAARLLADAQGCVVAVGDFGGKTGLSRAAHYEAMRLQSRHPGLVLLSLSPQPAGMPAVSGRHLGAVSRLYLLCQPNRYRRALRLFDPEQLAAAHRTGLWAWENEVFPRAWRFALRIVDEVWTPSAFSRAAICSASALPVVVVPHHVTVDLSIAAADRAAFDVPATAFLGVAIMDIKMCPERKNPWAHVEAWQKAFGDSAAHVLLIKMRCSAATRVVEHELRQMIGAAGNIRLVQQDFSDAEQVAFQRMADVYLSLHRAEAYGLNIHEFLAMGTPVVATHWSANTEYGPDFAHYHGVCASLTRYRDWMGHYPDTDFSWADADTDHAAHLLREVADASG
;
A
#
# COMPACT_ATOMS: atom_id res chain seq x y z
N MET A 1 5.83 30.58 3.37
CA MET A 1 6.18 30.54 4.80
C MET A 1 5.56 29.36 5.58
N HIS A 2 5.14 28.26 4.94
CA HIS A 2 4.51 27.10 5.64
C HIS A 2 5.40 25.85 5.78
N ARG A 3 6.72 25.95 5.55
CA ARG A 3 7.63 24.79 5.46
C ARG A 3 8.26 24.30 6.78
N LEU A 4 8.11 25.01 7.90
CA LEU A 4 8.84 24.67 9.13
C LEU A 4 8.10 23.83 10.18
N GLY A 5 6.82 23.54 10.00
CA GLY A 5 6.02 22.84 11.02
C GLY A 5 5.97 21.32 10.92
N GLN A 6 6.20 20.73 9.74
CA GLN A 6 5.94 19.31 9.46
C GLN A 6 7.08 18.35 9.94
N PRO A 7 8.37 18.62 9.72
CA PRO A 7 9.44 17.76 10.19
C PRO A 7 9.46 17.60 11.72
N PHE A 8 9.18 18.70 12.45
CA PHE A 8 9.09 18.69 13.92
C PHE A 8 7.94 17.82 14.47
N LYS A 9 6.78 17.79 13.81
CA LYS A 9 5.65 16.97 14.22
C LYS A 9 5.95 15.46 14.08
N ARG A 10 6.65 15.07 13.03
CA ARG A 10 7.00 13.65 12.77
C ARG A 10 8.14 13.16 13.65
N TRP A 11 9.14 13.99 13.89
CA TRP A 11 10.20 13.69 14.85
C TRP A 11 9.61 13.48 16.26
N ARG A 12 8.65 14.32 16.68
CA ARG A 12 7.91 14.15 17.94
C ARG A 12 7.08 12.86 17.97
N LEU A 13 6.46 12.47 16.85
CA LEU A 13 5.74 11.18 16.72
C LEU A 13 6.69 9.99 16.79
N GLY A 14 7.84 10.05 16.17
CA GLY A 14 8.89 9.03 16.27
C GLY A 14 9.41 8.87 17.70
N LEU A 15 9.72 9.97 18.39
CA LEU A 15 10.11 9.98 19.80
C LEU A 15 9.00 9.51 20.75
N ALA A 16 7.75 9.90 20.49
CA ALA A 16 6.60 9.45 21.26
C ALA A 16 6.35 7.96 21.09
N ASN A 17 6.51 7.44 19.89
CA ASN A 17 6.44 6.00 19.60
C ASN A 17 7.58 5.25 20.28
N TRP A 18 8.80 5.78 20.22
CA TRP A 18 9.96 5.20 20.86
C TRP A 18 9.80 5.12 22.40
N ARG A 19 9.41 6.23 23.05
CA ARG A 19 9.19 6.27 24.51
C ARG A 19 8.03 5.38 24.95
N GLY A 20 6.93 5.36 24.20
CA GLY A 20 5.75 4.56 24.52
C GLY A 20 5.96 3.05 24.31
N SER A 21 6.97 2.63 23.55
CA SER A 21 7.28 1.22 23.31
C SER A 21 8.39 0.66 24.20
N THR A 22 9.04 1.49 25.03
CA THR A 22 10.14 1.07 25.90
C THR A 22 9.79 -0.14 26.80
N PRO A 23 8.61 -0.20 27.45
CA PRO A 23 8.22 -1.35 28.27
C PRO A 23 8.05 -2.64 27.47
N TYR A 24 7.86 -2.55 26.16
CA TYR A 24 7.60 -3.67 25.26
C TYR A 24 8.84 -4.11 24.49
N ARG A 25 10.03 -3.62 24.84
CA ARG A 25 11.25 -4.11 24.21
C ARG A 25 11.38 -5.61 24.47
N ARG A 26 11.84 -6.32 23.45
CA ARG A 26 12.09 -7.75 23.60
C ARG A 26 13.18 -8.00 24.64
N ASP A 27 12.97 -9.03 25.44
CA ASP A 27 13.97 -9.59 26.33
C ASP A 27 14.31 -11.00 25.85
N PRO A 28 15.51 -11.20 25.27
CA PRO A 28 15.92 -12.54 24.82
C PRO A 28 15.99 -13.56 25.96
N ALA A 29 16.28 -13.14 27.19
CA ALA A 29 16.39 -14.04 28.33
C ALA A 29 15.04 -14.56 28.80
N ALA A 30 14.00 -13.72 28.78
CA ALA A 30 12.64 -14.13 29.14
C ALA A 30 12.09 -15.25 28.24
N ARG A 31 12.57 -15.32 26.98
CA ARG A 31 12.15 -16.36 26.03
C ARG A 31 12.69 -17.75 26.32
N LEU A 32 13.89 -17.85 26.87
CA LEU A 32 14.51 -19.12 27.19
C LEU A 32 13.81 -19.84 28.34
N LEU A 33 13.00 -19.11 29.10
CA LEU A 33 12.30 -19.60 30.30
C LEU A 33 10.80 -19.87 30.09
N ALA A 34 10.25 -19.53 28.91
CA ALA A 34 8.82 -19.65 28.67
C ALA A 34 8.48 -20.89 27.84
N ASP A 35 7.68 -21.77 28.40
CA ASP A 35 6.96 -22.78 27.64
C ASP A 35 6.09 -22.12 26.58
N ALA A 36 6.04 -22.69 25.40
CA ALA A 36 5.32 -22.17 24.23
C ALA A 36 3.77 -22.18 24.36
N GLN A 37 3.27 -22.26 25.60
CA GLN A 37 1.83 -22.19 25.89
C GLN A 37 1.37 -20.75 25.93
N GLY A 38 0.43 -20.41 25.05
CA GLY A 38 -0.16 -19.08 24.96
C GLY A 38 -0.95 -18.90 23.68
N CYS A 39 -1.76 -17.85 23.63
CA CYS A 39 -2.54 -17.57 22.44
C CYS A 39 -1.68 -16.96 21.30
N VAL A 40 -2.13 -17.18 20.08
CA VAL A 40 -1.60 -16.55 18.88
C VAL A 40 -2.46 -15.35 18.56
N VAL A 41 -1.85 -14.17 18.41
CA VAL A 41 -2.57 -12.91 18.22
C VAL A 41 -2.04 -12.18 17.00
N ALA A 42 -2.92 -11.62 16.19
CA ALA A 42 -2.59 -10.67 15.15
C ALA A 42 -3.27 -9.31 15.40
N VAL A 43 -2.49 -8.24 15.33
CA VAL A 43 -2.97 -6.87 15.48
C VAL A 43 -2.79 -6.13 14.17
N GLY A 44 -3.88 -5.62 13.59
CA GLY A 44 -3.87 -4.94 12.31
C GLY A 44 -4.95 -3.87 12.18
N ASP A 45 -4.98 -3.20 11.05
CA ASP A 45 -6.05 -2.27 10.69
C ASP A 45 -7.06 -2.98 9.77
N PHE A 46 -7.93 -3.79 10.37
CA PHE A 46 -8.86 -4.65 9.61
C PHE A 46 -10.14 -3.93 9.14
N GLY A 47 -10.47 -2.76 9.68
CA GLY A 47 -11.63 -1.95 9.28
C GLY A 47 -11.27 -0.76 8.38
N GLY A 48 -10.00 -0.62 8.00
CA GLY A 48 -9.54 0.47 7.14
C GLY A 48 -9.72 0.17 5.65
N LYS A 49 -9.80 1.23 4.83
CA LYS A 49 -9.97 1.15 3.38
C LYS A 49 -8.66 1.49 2.62
N THR A 50 -7.50 1.22 3.21
CA THR A 50 -6.20 1.51 2.60
C THR A 50 -5.54 0.24 2.05
N GLY A 51 -4.54 0.38 1.16
CA GLY A 51 -3.74 -0.77 0.72
C GLY A 51 -3.08 -1.52 1.88
N LEU A 52 -2.64 -0.81 2.94
CA LEU A 52 -2.09 -1.43 4.15
C LEU A 52 -3.15 -2.21 4.94
N SER A 53 -4.40 -1.73 4.98
CA SER A 53 -5.51 -2.44 5.62
C SER A 53 -5.85 -3.72 4.85
N ARG A 54 -5.88 -3.66 3.52
CA ARG A 54 -6.08 -4.85 2.67
C ARG A 54 -4.93 -5.85 2.83
N ALA A 55 -3.68 -5.39 2.84
CA ALA A 55 -2.53 -6.23 3.11
C ALA A 55 -2.61 -6.93 4.47
N ALA A 56 -3.03 -6.22 5.52
CA ALA A 56 -3.25 -6.80 6.83
C ALA A 56 -4.36 -7.87 6.82
N HIS A 57 -5.42 -7.64 6.04
CA HIS A 57 -6.52 -8.60 5.90
C HIS A 57 -6.07 -9.87 5.17
N TYR A 58 -5.40 -9.78 4.03
CA TYR A 58 -4.84 -10.93 3.31
C TYR A 58 -3.92 -11.77 4.21
N GLU A 59 -3.07 -11.10 4.98
CA GLU A 59 -2.16 -11.79 5.88
C GLU A 59 -2.88 -12.44 7.07
N ALA A 60 -3.91 -11.80 7.61
CA ALA A 60 -4.74 -12.38 8.67
C ALA A 60 -5.46 -13.65 8.20
N MET A 61 -6.02 -13.66 6.98
CA MET A 61 -6.64 -14.86 6.40
C MET A 61 -5.62 -15.99 6.26
N ARG A 62 -4.42 -15.70 5.76
CA ARG A 62 -3.32 -16.67 5.65
C ARG A 62 -2.89 -17.22 7.01
N LEU A 63 -2.84 -16.38 8.03
CA LEU A 63 -2.50 -16.78 9.39
C LEU A 63 -3.61 -17.62 10.03
N GLN A 64 -4.89 -17.30 9.78
CA GLN A 64 -6.02 -18.09 10.28
C GLN A 64 -6.01 -19.53 9.77
N SER A 65 -5.60 -19.76 8.51
CA SER A 65 -5.47 -21.12 7.98
C SER A 65 -4.37 -21.94 8.68
N ARG A 66 -3.35 -21.28 9.22
CA ARG A 66 -2.22 -21.91 9.95
C ARG A 66 -2.45 -21.99 11.46
N HIS A 67 -3.25 -21.10 11.99
CA HIS A 67 -3.56 -20.97 13.42
C HIS A 67 -5.08 -20.84 13.60
N PRO A 68 -5.82 -21.96 13.65
CA PRO A 68 -7.29 -21.92 13.79
C PRO A 68 -7.80 -21.14 15.01
N GLY A 69 -6.98 -21.02 16.06
CA GLY A 69 -7.27 -20.22 17.26
C GLY A 69 -6.72 -18.79 17.24
N LEU A 70 -6.36 -18.25 16.06
CA LEU A 70 -5.82 -16.90 15.93
C LEU A 70 -6.83 -15.85 16.42
N VAL A 71 -6.40 -15.02 17.35
CA VAL A 71 -7.16 -13.86 17.83
C VAL A 71 -6.80 -12.64 17.01
N LEU A 72 -7.79 -11.97 16.40
CA LEU A 72 -7.61 -10.74 15.65
C LEU A 72 -8.00 -9.52 16.50
N LEU A 73 -7.10 -8.55 16.61
CA LEU A 73 -7.33 -7.27 17.29
C LEU A 73 -7.20 -6.12 16.29
N SER A 74 -8.27 -5.35 16.09
CA SER A 74 -8.27 -4.25 15.13
C SER A 74 -7.81 -2.91 15.72
N LEU A 75 -6.99 -2.18 14.98
CA LEU A 75 -6.56 -0.81 15.29
C LEU A 75 -7.53 0.27 14.77
N SER A 76 -8.51 -0.10 13.96
CA SER A 76 -9.61 0.73 13.49
C SER A 76 -10.93 0.25 14.10
N PRO A 77 -12.05 0.97 13.90
CA PRO A 77 -13.35 0.42 14.17
C PRO A 77 -13.49 -0.97 13.56
N GLN A 78 -13.97 -1.91 14.34
CA GLN A 78 -14.00 -3.31 13.91
C GLN A 78 -14.96 -3.50 12.74
N PRO A 79 -14.59 -4.35 11.75
CA PRO A 79 -15.55 -4.82 10.75
C PRO A 79 -16.76 -5.48 11.41
N ALA A 80 -17.91 -5.40 10.79
CA ALA A 80 -19.10 -6.12 11.24
C ALA A 80 -18.81 -7.63 11.38
N GLY A 81 -19.22 -8.23 12.49
CA GLY A 81 -19.01 -9.66 12.76
C GLY A 81 -17.68 -10.02 13.45
N MET A 82 -16.75 -9.10 13.62
CA MET A 82 -15.53 -9.36 14.39
C MET A 82 -15.80 -9.10 15.89
N PRO A 83 -15.53 -10.08 16.80
CA PRO A 83 -15.79 -9.89 18.21
C PRO A 83 -14.91 -8.79 18.82
N ALA A 84 -15.47 -7.96 19.68
CA ALA A 84 -14.75 -6.94 20.42
C ALA A 84 -13.92 -7.60 21.54
N VAL A 85 -12.70 -8.03 21.22
CA VAL A 85 -11.77 -8.61 22.19
C VAL A 85 -10.74 -7.56 22.58
N SER A 86 -10.55 -7.37 23.90
CA SER A 86 -9.43 -6.60 24.42
C SER A 86 -8.21 -7.51 24.60
N GLY A 87 -7.04 -7.08 24.15
CA GLY A 87 -5.81 -7.83 24.35
C GLY A 87 -5.49 -8.11 25.81
N ARG A 88 -5.89 -7.21 26.72
CA ARG A 88 -5.67 -7.37 28.17
C ARG A 88 -6.46 -8.51 28.82
N HIS A 89 -7.56 -8.94 28.20
CA HIS A 89 -8.33 -10.09 28.66
C HIS A 89 -7.76 -11.42 28.17
N LEU A 90 -6.73 -11.41 27.34
CA LEU A 90 -6.03 -12.60 26.90
C LEU A 90 -5.02 -13.01 27.98
N GLY A 91 -4.73 -14.32 28.05
CA GLY A 91 -3.61 -14.83 28.82
C GLY A 91 -2.27 -14.46 28.20
N ALA A 92 -1.22 -15.24 28.52
CA ALA A 92 0.08 -15.09 27.90
C ALA A 92 -0.02 -15.25 26.36
N VAL A 93 0.75 -14.46 25.64
CA VAL A 93 0.81 -14.51 24.18
C VAL A 93 2.09 -15.26 23.78
N SER A 94 1.94 -16.33 23.01
CA SER A 94 3.08 -17.10 22.49
C SER A 94 3.60 -16.52 21.18
N ARG A 95 2.70 -16.04 20.31
CA ARG A 95 3.04 -15.36 19.04
C ARG A 95 2.23 -14.11 18.83
N LEU A 96 2.89 -13.01 18.50
CA LEU A 96 2.27 -11.74 18.16
C LEU A 96 2.65 -11.32 16.73
N TYR A 97 1.67 -11.22 15.87
CA TYR A 97 1.81 -10.66 14.53
C TYR A 97 1.35 -9.20 14.52
N LEU A 98 2.28 -8.28 14.28
CA LEU A 98 2.00 -6.85 14.15
C LEU A 98 1.80 -6.52 12.67
N LEU A 99 0.57 -6.72 12.17
CA LEU A 99 0.17 -6.50 10.78
C LEU A 99 -0.09 -5.00 10.53
N CYS A 100 0.86 -4.18 10.91
CA CYS A 100 0.82 -2.73 10.78
C CYS A 100 2.23 -2.13 10.74
N GLN A 101 2.32 -0.93 10.18
CA GLN A 101 3.59 -0.21 10.12
C GLN A 101 4.09 0.20 11.51
N PRO A 102 5.40 0.37 11.71
CA PRO A 102 6.01 0.77 12.99
C PRO A 102 5.40 2.00 13.65
N ASN A 103 4.93 2.97 12.88
CA ASN A 103 4.27 4.17 13.42
C ASN A 103 2.95 3.87 14.18
N ARG A 104 2.39 2.68 14.03
CA ARG A 104 1.19 2.21 14.75
C ARG A 104 1.53 1.38 16.00
N TYR A 105 2.78 1.00 16.22
CA TYR A 105 3.19 0.07 17.28
C TYR A 105 2.80 0.55 18.69
N ARG A 106 2.93 1.85 18.97
CA ARG A 106 2.48 2.40 20.25
C ARG A 106 1.01 2.09 20.53
N ARG A 107 0.15 2.15 19.51
CA ARG A 107 -1.28 1.85 19.65
C ARG A 107 -1.52 0.34 19.76
N ALA A 108 -0.84 -0.45 18.94
CA ALA A 108 -0.96 -1.91 18.93
C ALA A 108 -0.52 -2.54 20.27
N LEU A 109 0.65 -2.13 20.78
CA LEU A 109 1.21 -2.69 22.01
C LEU A 109 0.42 -2.29 23.27
N ARG A 110 -0.24 -1.13 23.27
CA ARG A 110 -1.12 -0.71 24.40
C ARG A 110 -2.39 -1.56 24.56
N LEU A 111 -2.67 -2.45 23.64
CA LEU A 111 -3.74 -3.44 23.79
C LEU A 111 -3.40 -4.53 24.82
N PHE A 112 -2.13 -4.61 25.23
CA PHE A 112 -1.61 -5.65 26.12
C PHE A 112 -0.92 -5.02 27.34
N ASP A 113 -0.84 -5.79 28.41
CA ASP A 113 0.12 -5.53 29.47
C ASP A 113 1.50 -6.12 29.07
N PRO A 114 2.62 -5.50 29.44
CA PRO A 114 3.96 -5.95 29.02
C PRO A 114 4.27 -7.40 29.34
N GLU A 115 3.79 -7.90 30.48
CA GLU A 115 4.00 -9.27 30.98
C GLU A 115 3.36 -10.32 30.05
N GLN A 116 2.22 -9.99 29.43
CA GLN A 116 1.56 -10.88 28.47
C GLN A 116 2.41 -11.15 27.24
N LEU A 117 3.29 -10.21 26.89
CA LEU A 117 4.16 -10.26 25.73
C LEU A 117 5.61 -10.63 26.04
N ALA A 118 5.95 -10.90 27.31
CA ALA A 118 7.35 -11.09 27.72
C ALA A 118 8.02 -12.23 26.96
N ALA A 119 7.32 -13.33 26.76
CA ALA A 119 7.80 -14.53 26.05
C ALA A 119 7.36 -14.62 24.58
N ALA A 120 6.54 -13.67 24.09
CA ALA A 120 5.96 -13.73 22.77
C ALA A 120 7.03 -13.64 21.66
N HIS A 121 6.98 -14.54 20.67
CA HIS A 121 7.65 -14.30 19.39
C HIS A 121 6.88 -13.25 18.60
N ARG A 122 7.56 -12.19 18.19
CA ARG A 122 6.92 -11.03 17.60
C ARG A 122 7.37 -10.83 16.16
N THR A 123 6.43 -10.93 15.25
CA THR A 123 6.65 -10.71 13.82
C THR A 123 6.04 -9.38 13.41
N GLY A 124 6.82 -8.52 12.75
CA GLY A 124 6.33 -7.27 12.17
C GLY A 124 6.08 -7.41 10.69
N LEU A 125 4.90 -7.03 10.18
CA LEU A 125 4.64 -6.94 8.75
C LEU A 125 4.89 -5.51 8.29
N TRP A 126 5.96 -5.28 7.50
CA TRP A 126 6.37 -3.96 7.04
C TRP A 126 6.41 -3.90 5.52
N ALA A 127 5.60 -3.02 4.95
CA ALA A 127 5.69 -2.62 3.56
C ALA A 127 6.44 -1.28 3.49
N TRP A 128 7.61 -1.28 2.85
CA TRP A 128 8.43 -0.08 2.70
C TRP A 128 8.78 0.14 1.24
N GLU A 129 8.43 1.31 0.73
CA GLU A 129 8.45 1.61 -0.69
C GLU A 129 9.69 2.36 -1.19
N ASN A 130 10.69 2.61 -0.34
CA ASN A 130 11.92 3.32 -0.72
C ASN A 130 13.16 2.49 -0.40
N GLU A 131 14.29 2.82 -1.03
CA GLU A 131 15.56 2.12 -0.87
C GLU A 131 16.19 2.31 0.52
N VAL A 132 15.87 3.40 1.20
CA VAL A 132 16.43 3.75 2.51
C VAL A 132 15.42 3.52 3.61
N PHE A 133 15.72 2.63 4.55
CA PHE A 133 14.87 2.36 5.71
C PHE A 133 14.81 3.59 6.64
N PRO A 134 13.62 4.04 7.07
CA PRO A 134 13.47 5.31 7.78
C PRO A 134 14.03 5.24 9.20
N ARG A 135 14.86 6.22 9.57
CA ARG A 135 15.40 6.35 10.92
C ARG A 135 14.32 6.36 11.99
N ALA A 136 13.17 6.98 11.68
CA ALA A 136 12.03 7.07 12.58
C ALA A 136 11.41 5.69 12.94
N TRP A 137 11.70 4.64 12.17
CA TRP A 137 11.21 3.28 12.42
C TRP A 137 12.23 2.36 13.11
N ARG A 138 13.48 2.79 13.28
CA ARG A 138 14.53 1.96 13.91
C ARG A 138 14.21 1.50 15.33
N PHE A 139 13.35 2.22 16.07
CA PHE A 139 12.88 1.76 17.37
C PHE A 139 12.15 0.42 17.30
N ALA A 140 11.44 0.15 16.21
CA ALA A 140 10.66 -1.08 16.03
C ALA A 140 11.56 -2.33 15.88
N LEU A 141 12.80 -2.16 15.41
CA LEU A 141 13.80 -3.23 15.36
C LEU A 141 14.14 -3.82 16.74
N ARG A 142 13.81 -3.12 17.82
CA ARG A 142 13.98 -3.61 19.21
C ARG A 142 12.71 -4.21 19.80
N ILE A 143 11.62 -4.20 19.04
CA ILE A 143 10.30 -4.68 19.46
C ILE A 143 10.02 -6.06 18.88
N VAL A 144 10.40 -6.27 17.61
CA VAL A 144 10.12 -7.51 16.88
C VAL A 144 11.34 -8.43 16.84
N ASP A 145 11.11 -9.70 16.62
CA ASP A 145 12.15 -10.73 16.48
C ASP A 145 12.47 -11.01 15.02
N GLU A 146 11.47 -10.85 14.16
CA GLU A 146 11.59 -10.97 12.71
C GLU A 146 10.67 -9.97 12.01
N VAL A 147 10.99 -9.72 10.75
CA VAL A 147 10.18 -8.86 9.89
C VAL A 147 9.73 -9.66 8.68
N TRP A 148 8.45 -9.60 8.38
CA TRP A 148 7.89 -10.02 7.11
C TRP A 148 7.67 -8.79 6.24
N THR A 149 8.03 -8.91 4.97
CA THR A 149 7.88 -7.81 3.99
C THR A 149 7.43 -8.37 2.65
N PRO A 150 6.62 -7.63 1.87
CA PRO A 150 5.98 -8.22 0.69
C PRO A 150 6.92 -8.39 -0.52
N SER A 151 8.12 -7.82 -0.50
CA SER A 151 9.02 -7.82 -1.66
C SER A 151 10.49 -7.87 -1.29
N ALA A 152 11.33 -8.33 -2.21
CA ALA A 152 12.78 -8.29 -2.07
C ALA A 152 13.29 -6.84 -2.08
N PHE A 153 12.62 -5.94 -2.81
CA PHE A 153 12.89 -4.50 -2.78
C PHE A 153 12.78 -3.92 -1.37
N SER A 154 11.66 -4.13 -0.70
CA SER A 154 11.47 -3.70 0.70
C SER A 154 12.44 -4.40 1.66
N ARG A 155 12.73 -5.70 1.41
CA ARG A 155 13.69 -6.47 2.21
C ARG A 155 15.08 -5.85 2.17
N ALA A 156 15.56 -5.47 0.99
CA ALA A 156 16.88 -4.86 0.83
C ALA A 156 17.02 -3.59 1.69
N ALA A 157 16.03 -2.70 1.65
CA ALA A 157 16.00 -1.49 2.47
C ALA A 157 16.00 -1.80 3.99
N ILE A 158 15.23 -2.78 4.45
CA ILE A 158 15.15 -3.15 5.86
C ILE A 158 16.46 -3.80 6.33
N CYS A 159 17.03 -4.71 5.54
CA CYS A 159 18.29 -5.39 5.84
C CYS A 159 19.47 -4.41 5.93
N SER A 160 19.46 -3.31 5.19
CA SER A 160 20.51 -2.27 5.29
C SER A 160 20.56 -1.60 6.67
N ALA A 161 19.50 -1.68 7.46
CA ALA A 161 19.37 -1.03 8.77
C ALA A 161 19.33 -2.02 9.95
N SER A 162 19.29 -3.32 9.70
CA SER A 162 19.05 -4.33 10.74
C SER A 162 19.67 -5.68 10.43
N ALA A 163 20.16 -6.36 11.48
CA ALA A 163 20.57 -7.77 11.43
C ALA A 163 19.43 -8.75 11.79
N LEU A 164 18.20 -8.27 11.99
CA LEU A 164 17.05 -9.15 12.23
C LEU A 164 16.76 -10.02 11.01
N PRO A 165 16.21 -11.22 11.20
CA PRO A 165 15.65 -11.98 10.10
C PRO A 165 14.58 -11.18 9.37
N VAL A 166 14.73 -11.02 8.05
CA VAL A 166 13.75 -10.39 7.18
C VAL A 166 13.33 -11.39 6.12
N VAL A 167 12.07 -11.79 6.17
CA VAL A 167 11.51 -12.80 5.27
C VAL A 167 10.62 -12.11 4.24
N VAL A 168 10.82 -12.42 2.96
CA VAL A 168 9.90 -11.99 1.91
C VAL A 168 8.66 -12.88 1.94
N VAL A 169 7.53 -12.24 2.17
CA VAL A 169 6.20 -12.87 2.22
C VAL A 169 5.30 -12.07 1.28
N PRO A 170 5.27 -12.41 -0.02
CA PRO A 170 4.40 -11.74 -0.97
C PRO A 170 2.93 -11.82 -0.53
N HIS A 171 2.16 -10.78 -0.81
CA HIS A 171 0.74 -10.81 -0.49
C HIS A 171 0.02 -11.86 -1.32
N HIS A 172 -0.81 -12.68 -0.68
CA HIS A 172 -1.69 -13.60 -1.38
C HIS A 172 -2.92 -12.84 -1.88
N VAL A 173 -2.77 -12.25 -3.08
CA VAL A 173 -3.83 -11.46 -3.70
C VAL A 173 -4.88 -12.38 -4.26
N THR A 174 -6.12 -12.20 -3.81
CA THR A 174 -7.31 -12.88 -4.34
C THR A 174 -8.34 -11.84 -4.72
N VAL A 175 -8.96 -12.01 -5.88
CA VAL A 175 -10.05 -11.15 -6.35
C VAL A 175 -11.29 -12.00 -6.53
N ASP A 176 -12.40 -11.53 -5.96
CA ASP A 176 -13.68 -12.22 -6.15
C ASP A 176 -14.24 -11.92 -7.54
N LEU A 177 -14.01 -12.84 -8.46
CA LEU A 177 -14.47 -12.73 -9.84
C LEU A 177 -15.99 -12.99 -10.00
N SER A 178 -16.71 -13.36 -8.95
CA SER A 178 -18.18 -13.46 -8.98
C SER A 178 -18.87 -12.08 -8.95
N ILE A 179 -18.17 -11.05 -8.47
CA ILE A 179 -18.67 -9.67 -8.47
C ILE A 179 -18.70 -9.17 -9.92
N ALA A 180 -19.87 -8.74 -10.40
CA ALA A 180 -20.00 -8.19 -11.74
C ALA A 180 -19.23 -6.88 -11.91
N ALA A 181 -18.81 -6.57 -13.14
CA ALA A 181 -18.24 -5.26 -13.46
C ALA A 181 -19.27 -4.15 -13.21
N ALA A 182 -18.80 -2.98 -12.79
CA ALA A 182 -19.65 -1.81 -12.65
C ALA A 182 -20.17 -1.35 -14.02
N ASP A 183 -21.36 -0.72 -14.02
CA ASP A 183 -21.87 -0.11 -15.22
C ASP A 183 -21.02 1.13 -15.58
N ARG A 184 -20.45 1.12 -16.77
CA ARG A 184 -19.66 2.25 -17.31
C ARG A 184 -20.46 3.54 -17.40
N ALA A 185 -21.77 3.47 -17.63
CA ALA A 185 -22.65 4.62 -17.70
C ALA A 185 -22.72 5.37 -16.36
N ALA A 186 -22.54 4.69 -15.22
CA ALA A 186 -22.48 5.34 -13.90
C ALA A 186 -21.28 6.30 -13.75
N PHE A 187 -20.31 6.21 -14.65
CA PHE A 187 -19.11 7.05 -14.71
C PHE A 187 -19.06 7.89 -16.00
N ASP A 188 -20.19 8.03 -16.70
CA ASP A 188 -20.33 8.70 -18.00
C ASP A 188 -19.40 8.13 -19.09
N VAL A 189 -19.00 6.86 -19.00
CA VAL A 189 -18.11 6.20 -19.98
C VAL A 189 -18.97 5.52 -21.04
N PRO A 190 -18.76 5.84 -22.35
CA PRO A 190 -19.44 5.13 -23.42
C PRO A 190 -19.12 3.62 -23.39
N ALA A 191 -20.12 2.79 -23.67
CA ALA A 191 -19.96 1.32 -23.62
C ALA A 191 -18.88 0.80 -24.57
N THR A 192 -18.65 1.49 -25.68
CA THR A 192 -17.66 1.14 -26.72
C THR A 192 -16.31 1.81 -26.54
N ALA A 193 -16.14 2.68 -25.51
CA ALA A 193 -14.88 3.35 -25.29
C ALA A 193 -13.84 2.39 -24.69
N PHE A 194 -12.58 2.50 -25.11
CA PHE A 194 -11.46 1.90 -24.43
C PHE A 194 -11.24 2.60 -23.09
N LEU A 195 -11.33 1.86 -21.99
CA LEU A 195 -11.34 2.39 -20.65
C LEU A 195 -10.06 2.07 -19.88
N GLY A 196 -9.25 3.09 -19.64
CA GLY A 196 -8.17 3.05 -18.68
C GLY A 196 -8.63 3.38 -17.26
N VAL A 197 -8.08 2.70 -16.28
CA VAL A 197 -8.29 2.99 -14.86
C VAL A 197 -6.96 3.20 -14.16
N ALA A 198 -6.87 4.22 -13.31
CA ALA A 198 -5.79 4.42 -12.36
C ALA A 198 -6.35 4.59 -10.95
N ILE A 199 -5.74 3.95 -9.94
CA ILE A 199 -6.23 3.99 -8.56
C ILE A 199 -5.11 4.39 -7.62
N MET A 200 -5.30 5.48 -6.86
CA MET A 200 -4.25 6.00 -6.00
C MET A 200 -4.77 6.69 -4.74
N ASP A 201 -4.03 6.55 -3.65
CA ASP A 201 -4.21 7.34 -2.43
C ASP A 201 -3.10 8.39 -2.37
N ILE A 202 -3.46 9.65 -2.58
CA ILE A 202 -2.52 10.78 -2.60
C ILE A 202 -2.54 11.59 -1.31
N LYS A 203 -3.20 11.11 -0.25
CA LYS A 203 -3.33 11.84 1.01
C LYS A 203 -2.01 12.17 1.67
N MET A 204 -1.00 11.36 1.46
CA MET A 204 0.27 11.44 2.18
C MET A 204 1.44 11.89 1.30
N CYS A 205 1.62 11.31 0.13
CA CYS A 205 2.72 11.58 -0.79
C CYS A 205 2.23 11.44 -2.24
N PRO A 206 1.65 12.50 -2.80
CA PRO A 206 1.18 12.48 -4.19
C PRO A 206 2.32 12.25 -5.19
N GLU A 207 3.52 12.76 -4.91
CA GLU A 207 4.68 12.60 -5.79
C GLU A 207 5.03 11.13 -6.01
N ARG A 208 4.89 10.28 -4.98
CA ARG A 208 5.14 8.85 -5.11
C ARG A 208 4.16 8.16 -6.05
N LYS A 209 2.90 8.57 -6.01
CA LYS A 209 1.85 8.04 -6.89
C LYS A 209 1.86 8.67 -8.28
N ASN A 210 2.51 9.84 -8.41
CA ASN A 210 2.76 10.53 -9.67
C ASN A 210 1.52 10.70 -10.57
N PRO A 211 0.42 11.29 -10.06
CA PRO A 211 -0.82 11.41 -10.84
C PRO A 211 -0.65 12.21 -12.13
N TRP A 212 0.30 13.14 -12.17
CA TRP A 212 0.60 13.97 -13.35
C TRP A 212 1.03 13.14 -14.55
N ALA A 213 1.92 12.16 -14.36
CA ALA A 213 2.38 11.28 -15.41
C ALA A 213 1.24 10.45 -16.02
N HIS A 214 0.21 10.10 -15.25
CA HIS A 214 -0.96 9.38 -15.77
C HIS A 214 -1.75 10.24 -16.76
N VAL A 215 -1.98 11.53 -16.42
CA VAL A 215 -2.65 12.49 -17.31
C VAL A 215 -1.80 12.71 -18.58
N GLU A 216 -0.52 12.99 -18.39
CA GLU A 216 0.41 13.25 -19.51
C GLU A 216 0.49 12.07 -20.48
N ALA A 217 0.69 10.85 -19.99
CA ALA A 217 0.78 9.66 -20.82
C ALA A 217 -0.52 9.39 -21.58
N TRP A 218 -1.67 9.56 -20.94
CA TRP A 218 -2.98 9.40 -21.60
C TRP A 218 -3.19 10.43 -22.70
N GLN A 219 -2.88 11.69 -22.42
CA GLN A 219 -2.98 12.77 -23.41
C GLN A 219 -2.02 12.54 -24.60
N LYS A 220 -0.80 12.08 -24.34
CA LYS A 220 0.15 11.69 -25.39
C LYS A 220 -0.32 10.50 -26.23
N ALA A 221 -1.02 9.55 -25.60
CA ALA A 221 -1.53 8.37 -26.30
C ALA A 221 -2.74 8.69 -27.19
N PHE A 222 -3.72 9.41 -26.67
CA PHE A 222 -5.05 9.49 -27.23
C PHE A 222 -5.61 10.92 -27.41
N GLY A 223 -4.87 11.94 -26.96
CA GLY A 223 -5.35 13.33 -27.00
C GLY A 223 -6.65 13.50 -26.22
N ASP A 224 -7.63 14.10 -26.87
CA ASP A 224 -9.01 14.36 -26.35
C ASP A 224 -10.06 13.40 -26.94
N SER A 225 -9.62 12.26 -27.48
CA SER A 225 -10.49 11.26 -28.12
C SER A 225 -11.55 10.72 -27.17
N ALA A 226 -12.83 10.93 -27.49
CA ALA A 226 -13.96 10.40 -26.73
C ALA A 226 -14.05 8.85 -26.76
N ALA A 227 -13.37 8.20 -27.70
CA ALA A 227 -13.29 6.74 -27.78
C ALA A 227 -12.32 6.13 -26.74
N HIS A 228 -11.52 6.95 -26.05
CA HIS A 228 -10.51 6.52 -25.08
C HIS A 228 -10.68 7.30 -23.78
N VAL A 229 -11.14 6.66 -22.73
CA VAL A 229 -11.46 7.33 -21.45
C VAL A 229 -10.53 6.83 -20.35
N LEU A 230 -9.98 7.76 -19.54
CA LEU A 230 -9.24 7.45 -18.32
C LEU A 230 -10.03 7.86 -17.08
N LEU A 231 -10.27 6.92 -16.19
CA LEU A 231 -10.79 7.22 -14.86
C LEU A 231 -9.66 7.16 -13.83
N ILE A 232 -9.38 8.28 -13.18
CA ILE A 232 -8.40 8.36 -12.10
C ILE A 232 -9.15 8.36 -10.77
N LYS A 233 -9.27 7.20 -10.14
CA LYS A 233 -9.80 7.08 -8.79
C LYS A 233 -8.76 7.51 -7.78
N MET A 234 -9.02 8.61 -7.08
CA MET A 234 -8.07 9.18 -6.16
C MET A 234 -8.69 9.53 -4.80
N ARG A 235 -7.94 9.28 -3.73
CA ARG A 235 -8.29 9.71 -2.39
C ARG A 235 -7.41 10.89 -2.00
N CYS A 236 -8.05 12.03 -1.75
CA CYS A 236 -7.38 13.28 -1.37
C CYS A 236 -7.55 13.57 0.13
N SER A 237 -6.72 14.44 0.65
CA SER A 237 -6.87 15.13 1.93
C SER A 237 -7.02 16.64 1.68
N ALA A 238 -7.40 17.39 2.69
CA ALA A 238 -7.43 18.86 2.57
C ALA A 238 -6.06 19.44 2.13
N ALA A 239 -4.96 18.81 2.56
CA ALA A 239 -3.60 19.23 2.19
C ALA A 239 -3.25 18.93 0.71
N THR A 240 -3.90 17.94 0.08
CA THR A 240 -3.59 17.51 -1.29
C THR A 240 -4.62 18.00 -2.33
N ARG A 241 -5.55 18.86 -1.94
CA ARG A 241 -6.50 19.50 -2.89
C ARG A 241 -5.80 20.34 -3.96
N VAL A 242 -4.62 20.87 -3.66
CA VAL A 242 -3.81 21.58 -4.65
C VAL A 242 -3.44 20.66 -5.82
N VAL A 243 -3.11 19.41 -5.56
CA VAL A 243 -2.81 18.42 -6.59
C VAL A 243 -4.03 18.12 -7.46
N GLU A 244 -5.21 17.99 -6.84
CA GLU A 244 -6.46 17.85 -7.60
C GLU A 244 -6.69 19.05 -8.53
N HIS A 245 -6.46 20.27 -8.05
CA HIS A 245 -6.60 21.47 -8.85
C HIS A 245 -5.60 21.49 -10.03
N GLU A 246 -4.34 21.15 -9.78
CA GLU A 246 -3.33 21.03 -10.83
C GLU A 246 -3.71 20.00 -11.89
N LEU A 247 -4.21 18.82 -11.48
CA LEU A 247 -4.67 17.80 -12.41
C LEU A 247 -5.86 18.28 -13.26
N ARG A 248 -6.82 18.98 -12.66
CA ARG A 248 -7.93 19.58 -13.41
C ARG A 248 -7.48 20.61 -14.43
N GLN A 249 -6.44 21.40 -14.09
CA GLN A 249 -5.83 22.32 -15.05
C GLN A 249 -5.14 21.59 -16.20
N MET A 250 -4.40 20.51 -15.92
CA MET A 250 -3.74 19.68 -16.95
C MET A 250 -4.77 18.99 -17.88
N ILE A 251 -5.84 18.46 -17.29
CA ILE A 251 -6.93 17.82 -18.05
C ILE A 251 -7.63 18.84 -18.95
N GLY A 252 -7.79 20.09 -18.49
CA GLY A 252 -8.41 21.16 -19.24
C GLY A 252 -9.88 20.86 -19.56
N ALA A 253 -10.28 21.14 -20.80
CA ALA A 253 -11.63 20.89 -21.31
C ALA A 253 -11.81 19.47 -21.89
N ALA A 254 -10.76 18.65 -21.92
CA ALA A 254 -10.83 17.29 -22.42
C ALA A 254 -11.74 16.43 -21.53
N GLY A 255 -12.87 15.99 -22.07
CA GLY A 255 -13.88 15.21 -21.33
C GLY A 255 -13.50 13.73 -21.14
N ASN A 256 -12.40 13.30 -21.70
CA ASN A 256 -11.98 11.89 -21.72
C ASN A 256 -11.08 11.49 -20.54
N ILE A 257 -10.68 12.40 -19.65
CA ILE A 257 -10.00 12.09 -18.39
C ILE A 257 -10.86 12.60 -17.23
N ARG A 258 -11.21 11.72 -16.30
CA ARG A 258 -12.10 12.05 -15.19
C ARG A 258 -11.55 11.65 -13.85
N LEU A 259 -11.72 12.50 -12.84
CA LEU A 259 -11.32 12.25 -11.46
C LEU A 259 -12.49 11.66 -10.67
N VAL A 260 -12.32 10.46 -10.13
CA VAL A 260 -13.31 9.75 -9.30
C VAL A 260 -12.86 9.82 -7.84
N GLN A 261 -13.67 10.47 -6.99
CA GLN A 261 -13.34 10.68 -5.57
C GLN A 261 -14.27 9.92 -4.61
N GLN A 262 -15.09 9.03 -5.12
CA GLN A 262 -15.99 8.22 -4.31
C GLN A 262 -15.22 7.23 -3.43
N ASP A 263 -15.67 7.06 -2.20
CA ASP A 263 -15.24 5.95 -1.34
C ASP A 263 -16.09 4.72 -1.69
N PHE A 264 -15.40 3.65 -2.07
CA PHE A 264 -16.04 2.38 -2.40
C PHE A 264 -15.97 1.40 -1.22
N SER A 265 -16.95 0.51 -1.12
CA SER A 265 -16.83 -0.76 -0.42
C SER A 265 -15.86 -1.68 -1.17
N ASP A 266 -15.47 -2.80 -0.56
CA ASP A 266 -14.57 -3.76 -1.23
C ASP A 266 -15.22 -4.34 -2.50
N ALA A 267 -16.53 -4.63 -2.47
CA ALA A 267 -17.26 -5.13 -3.64
C ALA A 267 -17.36 -4.08 -4.75
N GLU A 268 -17.67 -2.82 -4.41
CA GLU A 268 -17.68 -1.73 -5.40
C GLU A 268 -16.29 -1.45 -5.97
N GLN A 269 -15.23 -1.63 -5.17
CA GLN A 269 -13.86 -1.51 -5.64
C GLN A 269 -13.53 -2.57 -6.69
N VAL A 270 -13.90 -3.83 -6.45
CA VAL A 270 -13.73 -4.93 -7.42
C VAL A 270 -14.57 -4.69 -8.67
N ALA A 271 -15.84 -4.28 -8.51
CA ALA A 271 -16.73 -3.96 -9.64
C ALA A 271 -16.14 -2.84 -10.51
N PHE A 272 -15.59 -1.79 -9.89
CA PHE A 272 -14.90 -0.70 -10.58
C PHE A 272 -13.65 -1.17 -11.32
N GLN A 273 -12.85 -2.04 -10.72
CA GLN A 273 -11.66 -2.59 -11.35
C GLN A 273 -12.03 -3.45 -12.58
N ARG A 274 -13.08 -4.26 -12.47
CA ARG A 274 -13.51 -5.20 -13.53
C ARG A 274 -14.08 -4.56 -14.77
N MET A 275 -14.45 -3.28 -14.76
CA MET A 275 -14.92 -2.58 -15.95
C MET A 275 -13.79 -2.06 -16.86
N ALA A 276 -12.53 -2.10 -16.37
CA ALA A 276 -11.39 -1.54 -17.07
C ALA A 276 -10.86 -2.45 -18.17
N ASP A 277 -10.44 -1.85 -19.30
CA ASP A 277 -9.72 -2.53 -20.36
C ASP A 277 -8.20 -2.50 -20.12
N VAL A 278 -7.71 -1.47 -19.39
CA VAL A 278 -6.30 -1.37 -18.98
C VAL A 278 -6.17 -0.70 -17.60
N TYR A 279 -5.23 -1.17 -16.80
CA TYR A 279 -4.81 -0.48 -15.57
C TYR A 279 -3.51 0.29 -15.79
N LEU A 280 -3.51 1.57 -15.42
CA LEU A 280 -2.33 2.43 -15.55
C LEU A 280 -1.77 2.78 -14.16
N SER A 281 -0.45 2.54 -13.97
CA SER A 281 0.25 2.84 -12.72
C SER A 281 1.66 3.41 -12.94
N LEU A 282 1.74 4.72 -13.17
CA LEU A 282 3.01 5.43 -13.38
C LEU A 282 3.62 5.93 -12.05
N HIS A 283 3.63 5.07 -11.07
CA HIS A 283 4.17 5.33 -9.73
C HIS A 283 5.68 5.49 -9.74
N ARG A 284 6.22 6.18 -8.73
CA ARG A 284 7.67 6.32 -8.52
C ARG A 284 8.26 5.23 -7.64
N ALA A 285 7.47 4.66 -6.72
CA ALA A 285 7.88 3.53 -5.89
C ALA A 285 6.66 2.84 -5.26
N GLU A 286 6.71 1.52 -5.14
CA GLU A 286 5.73 0.68 -4.47
C GLU A 286 6.42 -0.39 -3.62
N ALA A 287 5.90 -0.63 -2.42
CA ALA A 287 6.36 -1.73 -1.59
C ALA A 287 5.90 -3.10 -2.09
N TYR A 288 4.78 -3.12 -2.83
CA TYR A 288 4.24 -4.29 -3.50
C TYR A 288 3.44 -3.92 -4.77
N GLY A 289 2.51 -2.98 -4.68
CA GLY A 289 1.62 -2.63 -5.78
C GLY A 289 0.37 -3.52 -5.82
N LEU A 290 -0.40 -3.58 -4.72
CA LEU A 290 -1.60 -4.42 -4.63
C LEU A 290 -2.55 -4.26 -5.82
N ASN A 291 -2.85 -3.03 -6.24
CA ASN A 291 -3.73 -2.82 -7.40
C ASN A 291 -3.12 -3.41 -8.67
N ILE A 292 -1.80 -3.29 -8.89
CA ILE A 292 -1.12 -3.89 -10.06
C ILE A 292 -1.37 -5.40 -10.06
N HIS A 293 -1.12 -6.07 -8.93
CA HIS A 293 -1.29 -7.51 -8.84
C HIS A 293 -2.78 -7.91 -8.97
N GLU A 294 -3.71 -7.15 -8.38
CA GLU A 294 -5.16 -7.40 -8.51
C GLU A 294 -5.61 -7.37 -9.97
N PHE A 295 -5.20 -6.36 -10.76
CA PHE A 295 -5.53 -6.27 -12.17
C PHE A 295 -4.88 -7.40 -12.98
N LEU A 296 -3.64 -7.74 -12.70
CA LEU A 296 -2.97 -8.89 -13.32
C LEU A 296 -3.70 -10.20 -13.00
N ALA A 297 -4.14 -10.41 -11.76
CA ALA A 297 -4.89 -11.59 -11.35
C ALA A 297 -6.28 -11.67 -12.00
N MET A 298 -6.85 -10.54 -12.41
CA MET A 298 -8.11 -10.48 -13.17
C MET A 298 -7.93 -10.72 -14.67
N GLY A 299 -6.69 -10.78 -15.17
CA GLY A 299 -6.39 -10.87 -16.60
C GLY A 299 -6.46 -9.52 -17.34
N THR A 300 -6.62 -8.41 -16.61
CA THR A 300 -6.65 -7.07 -17.20
C THR A 300 -5.22 -6.61 -17.53
N PRO A 301 -4.94 -6.11 -18.74
CA PRO A 301 -3.65 -5.52 -19.10
C PRO A 301 -3.22 -4.42 -18.12
N VAL A 302 -1.93 -4.42 -17.78
CA VAL A 302 -1.35 -3.45 -16.86
C VAL A 302 -0.18 -2.73 -17.50
N VAL A 303 -0.26 -1.41 -17.60
CA VAL A 303 0.84 -0.53 -17.99
C VAL A 303 1.38 0.13 -16.73
N ALA A 304 2.58 -0.27 -16.27
CA ALA A 304 3.10 0.19 -14.99
C ALA A 304 4.60 0.52 -15.06
N THR A 305 5.04 1.52 -14.29
CA THR A 305 6.47 1.81 -14.12
C THR A 305 7.21 0.52 -13.75
N HIS A 306 8.21 0.13 -14.55
CA HIS A 306 9.02 -1.07 -14.29
C HIS A 306 10.09 -0.77 -13.23
N TRP A 307 9.65 -0.53 -12.01
CA TRP A 307 10.49 -0.17 -10.86
C TRP A 307 9.90 -0.63 -9.54
N SER A 308 10.76 -0.98 -8.58
CA SER A 308 10.42 -1.45 -7.24
C SER A 308 9.73 -2.82 -7.24
N ALA A 309 8.84 -3.10 -6.31
CA ALA A 309 8.35 -4.44 -6.03
C ALA A 309 7.57 -5.13 -7.17
N ASN A 310 6.90 -4.37 -8.02
CA ASN A 310 6.15 -4.96 -9.12
C ASN A 310 7.03 -5.59 -10.21
N THR A 311 8.33 -5.28 -10.25
CA THR A 311 9.29 -5.95 -11.14
C THR A 311 9.55 -7.40 -10.75
N GLU A 312 9.21 -7.78 -9.52
CA GLU A 312 9.44 -9.13 -8.98
C GLU A 312 8.38 -10.14 -9.42
N TYR A 313 7.18 -9.68 -9.77
CA TYR A 313 6.07 -10.56 -10.17
C TYR A 313 5.40 -10.15 -11.50
N GLY A 314 5.47 -8.88 -11.86
CA GLY A 314 4.83 -8.38 -13.08
C GLY A 314 5.21 -9.15 -14.34
N PRO A 315 6.51 -9.41 -14.60
CA PRO A 315 6.95 -10.14 -15.79
C PRO A 315 6.45 -11.58 -15.89
N ASP A 316 5.93 -12.18 -14.82
CA ASP A 316 5.32 -13.51 -14.86
C ASP A 316 3.95 -13.52 -15.57
N PHE A 317 3.38 -12.34 -15.81
CA PHE A 317 2.09 -12.17 -16.48
C PHE A 317 2.28 -11.63 -17.90
N ALA A 318 1.76 -12.34 -18.91
CA ALA A 318 1.90 -11.96 -20.33
C ALA A 318 1.28 -10.60 -20.67
N HIS A 319 0.33 -10.13 -19.88
CA HIS A 319 -0.36 -8.83 -20.06
C HIS A 319 0.18 -7.72 -19.14
N TYR A 320 1.40 -7.90 -18.60
CA TYR A 320 2.15 -6.85 -17.91
C TYR A 320 3.05 -6.10 -18.89
N HIS A 321 2.86 -4.80 -18.99
CA HIS A 321 3.63 -3.89 -19.85
C HIS A 321 4.46 -2.95 -18.97
N GLY A 322 5.75 -3.23 -18.85
CA GLY A 322 6.67 -2.47 -18.01
C GLY A 322 7.14 -1.18 -18.70
N VAL A 323 6.80 -0.04 -18.13
CA VAL A 323 7.22 1.29 -18.59
C VAL A 323 8.65 1.57 -18.18
N CYS A 324 9.51 1.96 -19.10
CA CYS A 324 10.86 2.44 -18.81
C CYS A 324 10.81 3.64 -17.84
N ALA A 325 11.84 3.75 -17.02
CA ALA A 325 11.96 4.84 -16.08
C ALA A 325 13.40 5.26 -15.89
N SER A 326 13.62 6.54 -15.61
CA SER A 326 14.88 7.07 -15.12
C SER A 326 14.84 7.27 -13.62
N LEU A 327 15.99 7.24 -12.95
CA LEU A 327 16.04 7.57 -11.53
C LEU A 327 16.10 9.09 -11.36
N THR A 328 15.22 9.61 -10.53
CA THR A 328 15.20 11.01 -10.12
C THR A 328 15.34 11.15 -8.61
N ARG A 329 15.95 12.24 -8.18
CA ARG A 329 16.10 12.49 -6.75
C ARG A 329 14.73 12.66 -6.09
N TYR A 330 14.57 12.05 -4.94
CA TYR A 330 13.38 12.19 -4.12
C TYR A 330 12.99 13.65 -3.88
N ARG A 331 11.71 13.93 -4.08
CA ARG A 331 11.07 15.21 -3.74
C ARG A 331 9.70 14.93 -3.14
N ASP A 332 9.44 15.50 -1.97
CA ASP A 332 8.15 15.41 -1.27
C ASP A 332 7.91 16.70 -0.51
N TRP A 333 7.02 17.52 -1.02
CA TRP A 333 6.69 18.80 -0.42
C TRP A 333 5.93 18.65 0.91
N MET A 334 5.29 17.51 1.14
CA MET A 334 4.61 17.20 2.40
C MET A 334 5.57 16.69 3.49
N GLY A 335 6.81 16.34 3.16
CA GLY A 335 7.80 15.79 4.08
C GLY A 335 7.36 14.45 4.66
N HIS A 336 6.74 13.58 3.84
CA HIS A 336 6.26 12.26 4.28
C HIS A 336 7.43 11.35 4.64
N TYR A 337 8.49 11.41 3.87
CA TYR A 337 9.72 10.68 4.12
C TYR A 337 10.79 11.63 4.68
N PRO A 338 11.10 11.55 5.99
CA PRO A 338 12.04 12.48 6.63
C PRO A 338 13.50 12.27 6.24
N ASP A 339 13.85 11.02 5.88
CA ASP A 339 15.17 10.67 5.36
C ASP A 339 15.09 10.80 3.83
N THR A 340 15.76 11.81 3.27
CA THR A 340 15.50 12.29 1.90
C THR A 340 16.61 11.99 0.91
N ASP A 341 17.63 11.23 1.31
CA ASP A 341 18.78 10.92 0.47
C ASP A 341 18.60 9.59 -0.26
N PHE A 342 17.58 9.55 -1.12
CA PHE A 342 17.32 8.41 -2.00
C PHE A 342 16.75 8.89 -3.34
N SER A 343 16.76 8.01 -4.32
CA SER A 343 16.12 8.21 -5.62
C SER A 343 14.89 7.32 -5.74
N TRP A 344 14.00 7.69 -6.64
CA TRP A 344 12.88 6.87 -7.08
C TRP A 344 12.71 6.97 -8.60
N ALA A 345 11.84 6.15 -9.15
CA ALA A 345 11.62 6.14 -10.59
C ALA A 345 10.82 7.35 -11.06
N ASP A 346 11.15 7.85 -12.23
CA ASP A 346 10.30 8.76 -12.98
C ASP A 346 9.97 8.09 -14.31
N ALA A 347 8.70 7.75 -14.51
CA ALA A 347 8.23 6.98 -15.65
C ALA A 347 8.39 7.76 -16.95
N ASP A 348 8.83 7.09 -17.99
CA ASP A 348 8.85 7.62 -19.34
C ASP A 348 7.41 7.66 -19.90
N THR A 349 6.83 8.86 -19.94
CA THR A 349 5.45 9.06 -20.39
C THR A 349 5.26 8.86 -21.88
N ASP A 350 6.31 8.99 -22.71
CA ASP A 350 6.24 8.67 -24.14
C ASP A 350 6.21 7.16 -24.37
N HIS A 351 7.03 6.40 -23.63
CA HIS A 351 6.98 4.94 -23.64
C HIS A 351 5.63 4.43 -23.09
N ALA A 352 5.13 5.02 -21.98
CA ALA A 352 3.82 4.67 -21.48
C ALA A 352 2.69 4.91 -22.49
N ALA A 353 2.74 6.03 -23.21
CA ALA A 353 1.79 6.35 -24.27
C ALA A 353 1.86 5.36 -25.45
N HIS A 354 3.06 4.91 -25.82
CA HIS A 354 3.24 3.87 -26.83
C HIS A 354 2.59 2.55 -26.40
N LEU A 355 2.89 2.06 -25.20
CA LEU A 355 2.31 0.83 -24.65
C LEU A 355 0.78 0.91 -24.53
N LEU A 356 0.24 2.07 -24.15
CA LEU A 356 -1.20 2.27 -24.07
C LEU A 356 -1.89 2.12 -25.44
N ARG A 357 -1.27 2.63 -26.52
CA ARG A 357 -1.79 2.43 -27.88
C ARG A 357 -1.73 0.96 -28.29
N GLU A 358 -0.61 0.27 -28.04
CA GLU A 358 -0.50 -1.16 -28.36
C GLU A 358 -1.59 -1.99 -27.65
N VAL A 359 -1.86 -1.72 -26.36
CA VAL A 359 -2.92 -2.40 -25.62
C VAL A 359 -4.31 -2.06 -26.19
N ALA A 360 -4.57 -0.82 -26.56
CA ALA A 360 -5.84 -0.41 -27.16
C ALA A 360 -6.07 -1.10 -28.50
N ASP A 361 -5.05 -1.12 -29.37
CA ASP A 361 -5.10 -1.75 -30.70
C ASP A 361 -5.32 -3.28 -30.59
N ALA A 362 -4.78 -3.93 -29.56
CA ALA A 362 -4.99 -5.36 -29.30
C ALA A 362 -6.37 -5.69 -28.72
N SER A 363 -7.09 -4.71 -28.24
CA SER A 363 -8.43 -4.88 -27.59
C SER A 363 -9.59 -4.66 -28.56
N GLY A 364 -9.35 -4.08 -29.75
CA GLY A 364 -10.32 -3.82 -30.82
C GLY A 364 -10.34 -4.91 -31.83
#